data_d5b501105f79081235159d38180f865a
#
_entry.id   d5b501105f79081235159d38180f865a
#
_cell.length_a   1.000
_cell.length_b   1.000
_cell.length_c   1.000
_cell.angle_alpha   90.00
_cell.angle_beta   90.00
_cell.angle_gamma   90.00
#
_symmetry.space_group_name_H-M   'P 1'
#
loop_
_entity.id
_entity.type
_entity.pdbx_description
1 polymer ?
#
loop_
_entity_poly.entity_id
_entity_poly.type
_entity_poly.pdbx_seq_one_letter_code
_entity_poly.pdbx_strand_id
1 'polypeptide(L)'
;KNKEECRAKLIARVKRMEGQLRGITKMMEQERNCVDVLKQVAAVSGAMRSLGQVIVEQHLQDCLKDAARDEDNQERLIHEMVDLFGKFSR
;
A
#
# COMPACT_ATOMS: atom_id res chain seq x y z
N LYS A 1 20.92 -0.89 6.04
CA LYS A 1 21.30 -0.18 4.85
C LYS A 1 20.22 -0.29 3.78
N ASN A 2 20.05 -1.49 3.24
CA ASN A 2 19.02 -1.70 2.23
C ASN A 2 17.64 -1.48 2.79
N LYS A 3 17.48 -1.77 4.06
CA LYS A 3 16.20 -1.60 4.74
C LYS A 3 15.76 -0.15 4.74
N GLU A 4 16.70 0.75 5.04
CA GLU A 4 16.38 2.17 5.09
C GLU A 4 16.10 2.71 3.69
N GLU A 5 16.86 2.26 2.70
CA GLU A 5 16.63 2.68 1.34
C GLU A 5 15.29 2.23 0.81
N CYS A 6 14.92 0.98 1.11
CA CYS A 6 13.64 0.46 0.69
C CYS A 6 12.50 1.22 1.35
N ARG A 7 12.65 1.52 2.64
CA ARG A 7 11.63 2.27 3.36
C ARG A 7 11.47 3.65 2.75
N ALA A 8 12.59 4.31 2.43
CA ALA A 8 12.53 5.65 1.85
C ALA A 8 11.81 5.64 0.52
N LYS A 9 12.05 4.62 -0.30
CA LYS A 9 11.37 4.51 -1.58
C LYS A 9 9.88 4.29 -1.42
N LEU A 10 9.49 3.47 -0.44
CA LEU A 10 8.08 3.23 -0.18
C LEU A 10 7.39 4.49 0.33
N ILE A 11 8.06 5.22 1.21
CA ILE A 11 7.50 6.47 1.71
C ILE A 11 7.32 7.47 0.56
N ALA A 12 8.29 7.53 -0.34
CA ALA A 12 8.19 8.43 -1.49
C ALA A 12 6.97 8.06 -2.35
N ARG A 13 6.70 6.76 -2.51
CA ARG A 13 5.54 6.32 -3.27
C ARG A 13 4.24 6.74 -2.59
N VAL A 14 4.19 6.60 -1.27
CA VAL A 14 3.00 7.00 -0.50
C VAL A 14 2.78 8.49 -0.64
N LYS A 15 3.84 9.28 -0.53
CA LYS A 15 3.71 10.74 -0.65
C LYS A 15 3.23 11.14 -2.03
N ARG A 16 3.65 10.41 -3.07
CA ARG A 16 3.17 10.67 -4.41
C ARG A 16 1.68 10.40 -4.51
N MET A 17 1.23 9.33 -3.88
CA MET A 17 -0.20 9.01 -3.86
C MET A 17 -1.00 10.04 -3.08
N GLU A 18 -0.42 10.58 -2.00
CA GLU A 18 -1.08 11.68 -1.28
C GLU A 18 -1.35 12.86 -2.21
N GLY A 19 -0.37 13.18 -3.05
CA GLY A 19 -0.55 14.24 -4.02
C GLY A 19 -1.62 13.92 -5.04
N GLN A 20 -1.68 12.68 -5.48
CA GLN A 20 -2.70 12.26 -6.41
C GLN A 20 -4.11 12.35 -5.79
N LEU A 21 -4.22 12.00 -4.51
CA LEU A 21 -5.50 12.12 -3.81
C LEU A 21 -5.93 13.58 -3.70
N ARG A 22 -4.99 14.46 -3.40
CA ARG A 22 -5.32 15.90 -3.38
C ARG A 22 -5.78 16.37 -4.74
N GLY A 23 -5.16 15.85 -5.79
CA GLY A 23 -5.57 16.16 -7.15
C GLY A 23 -6.99 15.73 -7.45
N ILE A 24 -7.36 14.55 -6.96
CA ILE A 24 -8.73 14.05 -7.14
C ILE A 24 -9.73 14.97 -6.44
N THR A 25 -9.40 15.38 -5.21
CA THR A 25 -10.27 16.31 -4.48
C THR A 25 -10.48 17.58 -5.29
N LYS A 26 -9.39 18.10 -5.85
CA LYS A 26 -9.46 19.33 -6.66
C LYS A 26 -10.33 19.14 -7.88
N MET A 27 -10.18 18.00 -8.55
CA MET A 27 -10.99 17.71 -9.72
C MET A 27 -12.48 17.69 -9.39
N MET A 28 -12.81 17.11 -8.24
CA MET A 28 -14.20 17.06 -7.81
C MET A 28 -14.73 18.44 -7.48
N GLU A 29 -13.91 19.26 -6.84
CA GLU A 29 -14.31 20.64 -6.51
C GLU A 29 -14.53 21.46 -7.75
N GLN A 30 -13.78 21.18 -8.80
CA GLN A 30 -13.90 21.89 -10.07
C GLN A 30 -14.95 21.26 -10.98
N GLU A 31 -15.64 20.26 -10.49
CA GLU A 31 -16.71 19.59 -11.24
C GLU A 31 -16.22 19.01 -12.57
N ARG A 32 -15.02 18.45 -12.56
CA ARG A 32 -14.50 17.77 -13.73
C ARG A 32 -15.37 16.57 -14.05
N ASN A 33 -15.39 16.14 -15.30
CA ASN A 33 -16.28 15.05 -15.65
C ASN A 33 -15.84 13.75 -14.98
N CYS A 34 -16.82 12.86 -14.75
CA CYS A 34 -16.57 11.70 -13.90
C CYS A 34 -15.61 10.70 -14.53
N VAL A 35 -15.50 10.67 -15.86
CA VAL A 35 -14.56 9.77 -16.51
C VAL A 35 -13.13 10.15 -16.14
N ASP A 36 -12.82 11.44 -16.18
CA ASP A 36 -11.49 11.91 -15.81
C ASP A 36 -11.17 11.58 -14.35
N VAL A 37 -12.15 11.82 -13.48
CA VAL A 37 -11.98 11.50 -12.05
C VAL A 37 -11.75 10.01 -11.87
N LEU A 38 -12.53 9.17 -12.53
CA LEU A 38 -12.40 7.72 -12.41
C LEU A 38 -11.06 7.23 -12.92
N LYS A 39 -10.50 7.86 -13.96
CA LYS A 39 -9.18 7.49 -14.43
C LYS A 39 -8.13 7.72 -13.34
N GLN A 40 -8.26 8.83 -12.64
CA GLN A 40 -7.33 9.11 -11.55
C GLN A 40 -7.51 8.15 -10.38
N VAL A 41 -8.76 7.81 -10.07
CA VAL A 41 -9.04 6.84 -9.02
C VAL A 41 -8.42 5.49 -9.38
N ALA A 42 -8.56 5.07 -10.64
CA ALA A 42 -7.99 3.81 -11.07
C ALA A 42 -6.47 3.81 -10.95
N ALA A 43 -5.85 4.94 -11.27
CA ALA A 43 -4.39 5.06 -11.18
C ALA A 43 -3.94 4.94 -9.72
N VAL A 44 -4.63 5.61 -8.81
CA VAL A 44 -4.28 5.54 -7.38
C VAL A 44 -4.52 4.14 -6.85
N SER A 45 -5.63 3.51 -7.24
CA SER A 45 -5.91 2.13 -6.82
C SER A 45 -4.80 1.19 -7.25
N GLY A 46 -4.35 1.32 -8.50
CA GLY A 46 -3.26 0.49 -8.99
C GLY A 46 -1.97 0.73 -8.22
N ALA A 47 -1.69 2.00 -7.91
CA ALA A 47 -0.50 2.35 -7.14
C ALA A 47 -0.56 1.76 -5.73
N MET A 48 -1.75 1.78 -5.11
CA MET A 48 -1.91 1.19 -3.78
C MET A 48 -1.71 -0.31 -3.81
N ARG A 49 -2.28 -0.97 -4.82
CA ARG A 49 -2.11 -2.42 -4.95
C ARG A 49 -0.64 -2.77 -5.13
N SER A 50 0.04 -2.03 -6.00
CA SER A 50 1.45 -2.26 -6.25
C SER A 50 2.27 -2.05 -4.99
N LEU A 51 1.95 -1.01 -4.22
CA LEU A 51 2.64 -0.77 -2.95
C LEU A 51 2.48 -1.95 -2.01
N GLY A 52 1.26 -2.47 -1.88
CA GLY A 52 1.02 -3.61 -1.02
C GLY A 52 1.81 -4.83 -1.45
N GLN A 53 1.87 -5.08 -2.77
CA GLN A 53 2.63 -6.22 -3.28
C GLN A 53 4.12 -6.08 -2.99
N VAL A 54 4.66 -4.87 -3.13
CA VAL A 54 6.07 -4.65 -2.85
C VAL A 54 6.37 -4.88 -1.38
N ILE A 55 5.48 -4.39 -0.51
CA ILE A 55 5.68 -4.59 0.92
C ILE A 55 5.67 -6.08 1.27
N VAL A 56 4.72 -6.82 0.70
CA VAL A 56 4.65 -8.26 0.96
C VAL A 56 5.93 -8.95 0.45
N GLU A 57 6.35 -8.62 -0.76
CA GLU A 57 7.49 -9.31 -1.37
C GLU A 57 8.81 -8.97 -0.71
N GLN A 58 9.00 -7.71 -0.34
CA GLN A 58 10.31 -7.26 0.13
C GLN A 58 10.39 -7.15 1.64
N HIS A 59 9.26 -7.02 2.31
CA HIS A 59 9.26 -6.78 3.75
C HIS A 59 8.52 -7.82 4.55
N LEU A 60 8.13 -8.92 3.90
CA LEU A 60 7.38 -9.97 4.58
C LEU A 60 8.14 -10.52 5.77
N GLN A 61 9.45 -10.76 5.60
CA GLN A 61 10.24 -11.31 6.68
C GLN A 61 10.28 -10.38 7.88
N ASP A 62 10.43 -9.08 7.64
CA ASP A 62 10.45 -8.11 8.73
C ASP A 62 9.10 -8.07 9.44
N CYS A 63 8.02 -8.12 8.67
CA CYS A 63 6.69 -8.14 9.25
C CYS A 63 6.48 -9.39 10.11
N LEU A 64 6.98 -10.52 9.64
CA LEU A 64 6.86 -11.76 10.40
C LEU A 64 7.69 -11.71 11.66
N LYS A 65 8.86 -11.10 11.62
CA LYS A 65 9.68 -10.94 12.81
C LYS A 65 8.97 -10.09 13.85
N ASP A 66 8.33 -9.02 13.41
CA ASP A 66 7.57 -8.18 14.32
C ASP A 66 6.42 -8.96 14.95
N ALA A 67 5.73 -9.76 14.14
CA ALA A 67 4.65 -10.58 14.65
C ALA A 67 5.16 -11.62 15.63
N ALA A 68 6.34 -12.17 15.38
CA ALA A 68 6.89 -13.22 16.22
C ALA A 68 7.30 -12.74 17.61
N ARG A 69 7.45 -11.44 17.79
CA ARG A 69 7.78 -10.89 19.09
C ARG A 69 6.69 -11.15 20.13
N ASP A 70 5.46 -11.28 19.65
CA ASP A 70 4.34 -11.57 20.51
C ASP A 70 3.93 -13.01 20.29
N GLU A 71 4.49 -13.90 21.11
CA GLU A 71 4.26 -15.33 20.95
C GLU A 71 2.80 -15.71 21.11
N ASP A 72 2.08 -14.96 21.94
CA ASP A 72 0.69 -15.28 22.19
C ASP A 72 -0.18 -15.06 20.95
N ASN A 73 0.22 -14.15 20.09
CA ASN A 73 -0.56 -13.78 18.91
C ASN A 73 0.08 -14.20 17.60
N GLN A 74 1.17 -14.96 17.67
CA GLN A 74 1.96 -15.28 16.50
C GLN A 74 1.13 -15.99 15.43
N GLU A 75 0.40 -17.01 15.83
CA GLU A 75 -0.41 -17.76 14.86
C GLU A 75 -1.47 -16.88 14.22
N ARG A 76 -2.14 -16.09 15.04
CA ARG A 76 -3.19 -15.23 14.52
C ARG A 76 -2.64 -14.22 13.54
N LEU A 77 -1.50 -13.63 13.86
CA LEU A 77 -0.89 -12.63 12.98
C LEU A 77 -0.45 -13.25 11.66
N ILE A 78 0.07 -14.46 11.70
CA ILE A 78 0.45 -15.15 10.48
C ILE A 78 -0.77 -15.42 9.62
N HIS A 79 -1.88 -15.85 10.21
CA HIS A 79 -3.11 -16.06 9.48
C HIS A 79 -3.59 -14.78 8.83
N GLU A 80 -3.55 -13.69 9.57
CA GLU A 80 -3.97 -12.39 9.04
C GLU A 80 -3.11 -11.98 7.85
N MET A 81 -1.80 -12.23 7.92
CA MET A 81 -0.92 -11.89 6.82
C MET A 81 -1.20 -12.73 5.59
N VAL A 82 -1.48 -14.01 5.77
CA VAL A 82 -1.83 -14.87 4.65
C VAL A 82 -3.09 -14.38 3.96
N ASP A 83 -4.09 -14.01 4.74
CA ASP A 83 -5.34 -13.48 4.18
C ASP A 83 -5.08 -12.20 3.40
N LEU A 84 -4.28 -11.30 3.97
CA LEU A 84 -3.96 -10.04 3.32
C LEU A 84 -3.17 -10.26 2.04
N PHE A 85 -2.24 -11.22 2.08
CA PHE A 85 -1.44 -11.52 0.90
C PHE A 85 -2.33 -11.90 -0.27
N GLY A 86 -3.36 -12.69 0.00
CA GLY A 86 -4.28 -13.08 -1.05
C GLY A 86 -4.97 -11.89 -1.71
N LYS A 87 -5.22 -10.83 -0.94
CA LYS A 87 -5.87 -9.64 -1.50
C LYS A 87 -4.98 -8.87 -2.46
N PHE A 88 -3.67 -8.98 -2.30
CA PHE A 88 -2.74 -8.27 -3.18
C PHE A 88 -2.25 -9.12 -4.34
N SER A 89 -2.63 -10.39 -4.38
CA SER A 89 -2.17 -11.31 -5.43
C SER A 89 -3.04 -11.33 -6.65
N ARG A 90 -4.19 -10.68 -6.61
CA ARG A 90 -5.12 -10.71 -7.73
C ARG A 90 -4.79 -9.74 -8.81
#